data_da174688d88535085ae4b56fc7abbdd1
#
_entry.id   da174688d88535085ae4b56fc7abbdd1
#
_cell.length_a   1.000
_cell.length_b   1.000
_cell.length_c   1.000
_cell.angle_alpha   90.00
_cell.angle_beta   90.00
_cell.angle_gamma   90.00
#
_symmetry.space_group_name_H-M   'P 1'
#
loop_
_entity.id
_entity.type
_entity.pdbx_description
1 polymer ?
#
loop_
_entity_poly.entity_id
_entity_poly.type
_entity_poly.pdbx_seq_one_letter_code
_entity_poly.pdbx_strand_id
1 'polypeptide(L)'
;MTNLEKLFAFFEAENQRDWQTYETFLSDHVSWELEGDTIEIFENKADYLTKIQQVYYNNPVQFRCTYYQLSPDQNRIMTILENDFGDLSCDIFFFEKSMIVKEIEYLLKKRTNRFFLLLIQNGKKMLYFSDLHQSSLLFHYKKSS
;
A
#
# COMPACT_ATOMS: atom_id res chain seq x y z
N MET A 1 13.70 -4.66 -18.59
CA MET A 1 12.45 -4.49 -17.82
C MET A 1 12.17 -3.02 -17.54
N THR A 2 10.95 -2.62 -17.70
CA THR A 2 10.48 -1.30 -17.25
C THR A 2 10.48 -1.21 -15.73
N ASN A 3 10.39 0.00 -15.17
CA ASN A 3 10.24 0.15 -13.71
C ASN A 3 8.99 -0.54 -13.18
N LEU A 4 7.88 -0.52 -13.93
CA LEU A 4 6.65 -1.21 -13.56
C LEU A 4 6.85 -2.73 -13.50
N GLU A 5 7.49 -3.31 -14.50
CA GLU A 5 7.78 -4.75 -14.52
C GLU A 5 8.69 -5.14 -13.35
N LYS A 6 9.67 -4.30 -13.04
CA LYS A 6 10.54 -4.50 -11.86
C LYS A 6 9.76 -4.44 -10.56
N LEU A 7 8.84 -3.48 -10.45
CA LEU A 7 8.01 -3.35 -9.26
C LEU A 7 7.14 -4.59 -9.04
N PHE A 8 6.54 -5.14 -10.09
CA PHE A 8 5.77 -6.38 -9.96
C PHE A 8 6.64 -7.58 -9.62
N ALA A 9 7.85 -7.66 -10.16
CA ALA A 9 8.81 -8.70 -9.76
C ALA A 9 9.26 -8.55 -8.30
N PHE A 10 9.40 -7.31 -7.83
CA PHE A 10 9.67 -6.99 -6.43
C PHE A 10 8.53 -7.46 -5.51
N PHE A 11 7.27 -7.20 -5.87
CA PHE A 11 6.09 -7.68 -5.14
C PHE A 11 6.02 -9.21 -5.11
N GLU A 12 6.34 -9.85 -6.22
CA GLU A 12 6.37 -11.32 -6.30
C GLU A 12 7.43 -11.91 -5.37
N ALA A 13 8.62 -11.33 -5.35
CA ALA A 13 9.69 -11.74 -4.44
C ALA A 13 9.26 -11.58 -2.97
N GLU A 14 8.57 -10.51 -2.63
CA GLU A 14 8.03 -10.28 -1.29
C GLU A 14 7.00 -11.35 -0.91
N ASN A 15 6.04 -11.62 -1.79
CA ASN A 15 5.02 -12.66 -1.56
C ASN A 15 5.63 -14.05 -1.40
N GLN A 16 6.71 -14.33 -2.09
CA GLN A 16 7.44 -15.60 -1.98
C GLN A 16 8.44 -15.65 -0.82
N ARG A 17 8.65 -14.53 -0.12
CA ARG A 17 9.72 -14.38 0.90
C ARG A 17 11.10 -14.65 0.32
N ASP A 18 11.28 -14.40 -0.97
CA ASP A 18 12.57 -14.48 -1.65
C ASP A 18 13.35 -13.17 -1.42
N TRP A 19 13.89 -13.03 -0.23
CA TRP A 19 14.59 -11.82 0.19
C TRP A 19 15.88 -11.58 -0.60
N GLN A 20 16.50 -12.63 -1.09
CA GLN A 20 17.68 -12.51 -1.93
C GLN A 20 17.36 -11.82 -3.26
N THR A 21 16.28 -12.21 -3.92
CA THR A 21 15.81 -11.52 -5.13
C THR A 21 15.26 -10.14 -4.80
N TYR A 22 14.46 -10.03 -3.74
CA TYR A 22 13.85 -8.78 -3.28
C TYR A 22 14.88 -7.64 -3.11
N GLU A 23 15.97 -7.91 -2.42
CA GLU A 23 17.00 -6.89 -2.15
C GLU A 23 17.68 -6.37 -3.42
N THR A 24 17.68 -7.14 -4.51
CA THR A 24 18.33 -6.71 -5.76
C THR A 24 17.64 -5.52 -6.42
N PHE A 25 16.38 -5.28 -6.10
CA PHE A 25 15.62 -4.14 -6.63
C PHE A 25 15.84 -2.84 -5.85
N LEU A 26 16.41 -2.94 -4.66
CA LEU A 26 16.60 -1.81 -3.76
C LEU A 26 17.97 -1.17 -3.93
N SER A 27 18.00 0.16 -4.04
CA SER A 27 19.24 0.93 -3.96
C SER A 27 19.88 0.79 -2.58
N ASP A 28 21.20 0.88 -2.51
CA ASP A 28 21.93 0.89 -1.21
C ASP A 28 21.48 2.05 -0.30
N HIS A 29 20.95 3.13 -0.90
CA HIS A 29 20.46 4.32 -0.21
C HIS A 29 18.94 4.37 -0.11
N VAL A 30 18.27 3.24 -0.31
CA VAL A 30 16.82 3.21 -0.25
C VAL A 30 16.30 3.65 1.13
N SER A 31 15.20 4.38 1.13
CA SER A 31 14.47 4.71 2.35
C SER A 31 13.02 4.22 2.26
N TRP A 32 12.45 3.88 3.40
CA TRP A 32 11.06 3.51 3.54
C TRP A 32 10.41 4.34 4.64
N GLU A 33 9.35 5.05 4.30
CA GLU A 33 8.52 5.81 5.21
C GLU A 33 7.19 5.10 5.35
N LEU A 34 6.94 4.56 6.54
CA LEU A 34 5.73 3.82 6.87
C LEU A 34 4.81 4.71 7.70
N GLU A 35 3.69 5.10 7.13
CA GLU A 35 2.70 5.97 7.75
C GLU A 35 1.44 5.19 8.13
N GLY A 36 1.31 4.89 9.40
CA GLY A 36 0.15 4.27 10.02
C GLY A 36 -0.36 5.14 11.18
N ASP A 37 -0.59 4.54 12.34
CA ASP A 37 -0.90 5.29 13.57
C ASP A 37 0.29 6.14 14.03
N THR A 38 1.49 5.69 13.71
CA THR A 38 2.74 6.40 13.91
C THR A 38 3.48 6.44 12.58
N ILE A 39 4.51 7.30 12.49
CA ILE A 39 5.41 7.36 11.33
C ILE A 39 6.72 6.68 11.72
N GLU A 40 7.11 5.67 10.94
CA GLU A 40 8.39 5.00 11.06
C GLU A 40 9.20 5.25 9.78
N ILE A 41 10.47 5.57 9.92
CA ILE A 41 11.37 5.84 8.80
C ILE A 41 12.58 4.92 8.88
N PHE A 42 12.84 4.19 7.78
CA PHE A 42 14.00 3.32 7.61
C PHE A 42 14.87 3.96 6.53
N GLU A 43 16.05 4.47 6.90
CA GLU A 43 16.85 5.36 6.05
C GLU A 43 17.92 4.62 5.24
N ASN A 44 18.04 3.31 5.41
CA ASN A 44 19.04 2.52 4.69
C ASN A 44 18.51 1.14 4.37
N LYS A 45 19.18 0.48 3.43
CA LYS A 45 18.80 -0.84 2.94
C LYS A 45 18.79 -1.89 4.04
N ALA A 46 19.74 -1.89 4.94
CA ALA A 46 19.85 -2.86 6.03
C ALA A 46 18.64 -2.78 6.97
N ASP A 47 18.26 -1.57 7.38
CA ASP A 47 17.11 -1.35 8.26
C ASP A 47 15.78 -1.67 7.53
N TYR A 48 15.68 -1.32 6.25
CA TYR A 48 14.55 -1.66 5.40
C TYR A 48 14.34 -3.19 5.38
N LEU A 49 15.40 -3.94 5.04
CA LEU A 49 15.35 -5.40 4.94
C LEU A 49 15.06 -6.05 6.29
N THR A 50 15.64 -5.55 7.37
CA THR A 50 15.36 -6.05 8.72
C THR A 50 13.88 -5.89 9.06
N LYS A 51 13.31 -4.71 8.79
CA LYS A 51 11.90 -4.43 9.10
C LYS A 51 10.96 -5.31 8.28
N ILE A 52 11.16 -5.40 6.97
CA ILE A 52 10.24 -6.17 6.12
C ILE A 52 10.27 -7.67 6.47
N GLN A 53 11.44 -8.20 6.79
CA GLN A 53 11.56 -9.60 7.22
C GLN A 53 10.90 -9.84 8.58
N GLN A 54 10.94 -8.89 9.49
CA GLN A 54 10.23 -8.96 10.77
C GLN A 54 8.72 -8.98 10.57
N VAL A 55 8.20 -8.13 9.67
CA VAL A 55 6.76 -8.05 9.36
C VAL A 55 6.24 -9.40 8.89
N TYR A 56 7.02 -10.10 8.09
CA TYR A 56 6.61 -11.38 7.50
C TYR A 56 7.09 -12.61 8.28
N TYR A 57 7.74 -12.44 9.41
CA TYR A 57 8.18 -13.58 10.22
C TYR A 57 6.99 -14.39 10.73
N ASN A 58 6.94 -15.68 10.38
CA ASN A 58 5.82 -16.57 10.67
C ASN A 58 4.45 -16.02 10.21
N ASN A 59 4.46 -15.18 9.19
CA ASN A 59 3.26 -14.56 8.65
C ASN A 59 3.14 -14.92 7.16
N PRO A 60 2.19 -15.80 6.77
CA PRO A 60 2.04 -16.24 5.38
C PRO A 60 1.18 -15.30 4.54
N VAL A 61 0.80 -14.14 5.06
CA VAL A 61 -0.03 -13.18 4.35
C VAL A 61 0.58 -12.80 3.02
N GLN A 62 -0.25 -12.78 1.98
CA GLN A 62 0.11 -12.31 0.65
C GLN A 62 -0.71 -11.07 0.31
N PHE A 63 -0.25 -10.34 -0.67
CA PHE A 63 -0.94 -9.16 -1.18
C PHE A 63 -0.94 -9.15 -2.71
N ARG A 64 -1.79 -8.31 -3.26
CA ARG A 64 -1.88 -8.05 -4.69
C ARG A 64 -2.00 -6.56 -4.95
N CYS A 65 -1.51 -6.12 -6.07
CA CYS A 65 -1.72 -4.76 -6.55
C CYS A 65 -3.08 -4.67 -7.25
N THR A 66 -3.98 -3.87 -6.71
CA THR A 66 -5.33 -3.69 -7.26
C THR A 66 -5.46 -2.48 -8.17
N TYR A 67 -4.53 -1.53 -8.03
CA TYR A 67 -4.47 -0.33 -8.84
C TYR A 67 -3.05 0.22 -8.88
N TYR A 68 -2.66 0.84 -9.98
CA TYR A 68 -1.41 1.57 -10.07
C TYR A 68 -1.53 2.75 -11.02
N GLN A 69 -0.65 3.72 -10.83
CA GLN A 69 -0.50 4.87 -11.71
C GLN A 69 0.97 5.29 -11.79
N LEU A 70 1.44 5.56 -12.99
CA LEU A 70 2.81 6.02 -13.24
C LEU A 70 2.84 7.54 -13.43
N SER A 71 3.96 8.15 -13.00
CA SER A 71 4.30 9.50 -13.43
C SER A 71 4.67 9.51 -14.92
N PRO A 72 4.65 10.68 -15.58
CA PRO A 72 4.99 10.75 -17.01
C PRO A 72 6.37 10.21 -17.36
N ASP A 73 7.35 10.37 -16.46
CA ASP A 73 8.71 9.84 -16.65
C ASP A 73 8.86 8.38 -16.22
N GLN A 74 7.79 7.76 -15.68
CA GLN A 74 7.74 6.39 -15.18
C GLN A 74 8.70 6.10 -14.01
N ASN A 75 9.25 7.12 -13.38
CA ASN A 75 10.16 6.99 -12.24
C ASN A 75 9.44 7.04 -10.89
N ARG A 76 8.17 7.31 -10.89
CA ARG A 76 7.33 7.30 -9.69
C ARG A 76 6.07 6.49 -9.98
N ILE A 77 5.82 5.49 -9.14
CA ILE A 77 4.67 4.59 -9.30
C ILE A 77 3.90 4.57 -7.99
N MET A 78 2.64 4.97 -8.07
CA MET A 78 1.69 4.86 -6.97
C MET A 78 0.91 3.55 -7.14
N THR A 79 0.75 2.80 -6.06
CA THR A 79 0.02 1.54 -6.05
C THR A 79 -0.99 1.50 -4.92
N ILE A 80 -2.07 0.75 -5.12
CA ILE A 80 -2.95 0.31 -4.04
C ILE A 80 -2.75 -1.19 -3.91
N LEU A 81 -2.35 -1.62 -2.71
CA LEU A 81 -2.12 -3.01 -2.39
C LEU A 81 -3.21 -3.51 -1.43
N GLU A 82 -3.65 -4.73 -1.63
CA GLU A 82 -4.63 -5.39 -0.78
C GLU A 82 -4.09 -6.74 -0.33
N ASN A 83 -4.11 -7.00 0.97
CA ASN A 83 -3.68 -8.29 1.51
C ASN A 83 -4.83 -9.30 1.61
N ASP A 84 -4.51 -10.53 2.01
CA ASP A 84 -5.48 -11.62 2.15
C ASP A 84 -6.61 -11.33 3.15
N PHE A 85 -6.39 -10.39 4.07
CA PHE A 85 -7.40 -9.96 5.05
C PHE A 85 -8.24 -8.78 4.56
N GLY A 86 -7.97 -8.29 3.34
CA GLY A 86 -8.64 -7.12 2.79
C GLY A 86 -8.13 -5.80 3.36
N ASP A 87 -6.99 -5.78 4.04
CA ASP A 87 -6.34 -4.56 4.46
C ASP A 87 -5.66 -3.91 3.27
N LEU A 88 -5.70 -2.59 3.21
CA LEU A 88 -5.20 -1.80 2.10
C LEU A 88 -4.01 -0.94 2.53
N SER A 89 -3.10 -0.75 1.59
CA SER A 89 -2.10 0.30 1.67
C SER A 89 -2.03 1.06 0.34
N CYS A 90 -1.57 2.30 0.41
CA CYS A 90 -1.18 3.09 -0.75
C CYS A 90 0.33 3.26 -0.67
N ASP A 91 1.02 2.68 -1.62
CA ASP A 91 2.48 2.67 -1.63
C ASP A 91 2.98 3.44 -2.85
N ILE A 92 3.87 4.39 -2.62
CA ILE A 92 4.49 5.18 -3.68
C ILE A 92 5.96 4.82 -3.75
N PHE A 93 6.38 4.37 -4.92
CA PHE A 93 7.76 3.95 -5.20
C PHE A 93 8.45 4.97 -6.08
N PHE A 94 9.66 5.33 -5.71
CA PHE A 94 10.51 6.25 -6.46
C PHE A 94 11.70 5.46 -7.01
N PHE A 95 11.93 5.60 -8.31
CA PHE A 95 13.01 4.93 -9.03
C PHE A 95 14.06 5.94 -9.50
N GLU A 96 15.31 5.59 -9.33
CA GLU A 96 16.45 6.27 -9.96
C GLU A 96 17.40 5.21 -10.52
N LYS A 97 17.87 5.42 -11.74
CA LYS A 97 18.75 4.45 -12.43
C LYS A 97 18.20 3.01 -12.34
N SER A 98 16.90 2.88 -12.54
CA SER A 98 16.20 1.58 -12.52
C SER A 98 16.22 0.84 -11.18
N MET A 99 16.49 1.52 -10.07
CA MET A 99 16.48 0.98 -8.71
C MET A 99 15.46 1.73 -7.87
N ILE A 100 14.84 1.05 -6.93
CA ILE A 100 13.97 1.67 -5.95
C ILE A 100 14.83 2.44 -4.94
N VAL A 101 14.63 3.76 -4.87
CA VAL A 101 15.37 4.65 -3.96
C VAL A 101 14.53 5.12 -2.79
N LYS A 102 13.20 5.05 -2.91
CA LYS A 102 12.30 5.44 -1.83
C LYS A 102 10.96 4.74 -1.98
N GLU A 103 10.40 4.37 -0.85
CA GLU A 103 9.01 3.93 -0.71
C GLU A 103 8.34 4.77 0.36
N ILE A 104 7.12 5.24 0.07
CA ILE A 104 6.22 5.81 1.07
C ILE A 104 4.99 4.91 1.11
N GLU A 105 4.73 4.33 2.26
CA GLU A 105 3.59 3.44 2.46
C GLU A 105 2.60 4.08 3.42
N TYR A 106 1.38 4.28 2.96
CA TYR A 106 0.25 4.71 3.78
C TYR A 106 -0.62 3.51 4.12
N LEU A 107 -0.70 3.14 5.40
CA LEU A 107 -1.63 2.14 5.86
C LEU A 107 -3.03 2.75 5.88
N LEU A 108 -3.92 2.24 5.04
CA LEU A 108 -5.27 2.78 4.91
C LEU A 108 -6.16 2.14 5.97
N LYS A 109 -6.78 2.97 6.82
CA LYS A 109 -7.71 2.48 7.83
C LYS A 109 -9.00 2.06 7.15
N LYS A 110 -9.45 0.85 7.44
CA LYS A 110 -10.83 0.46 7.11
C LYS A 110 -11.77 1.42 7.81
N ARG A 111 -12.66 2.07 7.08
CA ARG A 111 -13.75 2.77 7.71
C ARG A 111 -14.68 1.75 8.34
N THR A 112 -14.80 1.87 9.64
CA THR A 112 -15.59 0.96 10.42
C THR A 112 -17.08 1.13 10.11
N ASN A 113 -17.82 0.05 10.21
CA ASN A 113 -19.28 0.03 10.21
C ASN A 113 -19.94 1.04 11.20
N ARG A 114 -19.15 1.56 12.10
CA ARG A 114 -19.58 2.52 13.11
C ARG A 114 -20.13 3.83 12.52
N PHE A 115 -19.49 4.34 11.46
CA PHE A 115 -19.96 5.52 10.75
C PHE A 115 -21.22 5.21 9.94
N PHE A 116 -21.28 4.04 9.37
CA PHE A 116 -22.42 3.53 8.63
C PHE A 116 -23.66 3.39 9.54
N LEU A 117 -23.48 2.79 10.70
CA LEU A 117 -24.55 2.63 11.70
C LEU A 117 -25.08 3.98 12.21
N LEU A 118 -24.20 4.96 12.43
CA LEU A 118 -24.58 6.31 12.81
C LEU A 118 -25.44 7.01 11.74
N LEU A 119 -25.12 6.81 10.47
CA LEU A 119 -25.87 7.37 9.36
C LEU A 119 -27.25 6.72 9.21
N ILE A 120 -27.35 5.42 9.44
CA ILE A 120 -28.62 4.70 9.44
C ILE A 120 -29.52 5.15 10.59
N GLN A 121 -28.96 5.30 11.79
CA GLN A 121 -29.70 5.77 12.96
C GLN A 121 -30.26 7.17 12.79
N ASN A 122 -29.62 7.99 11.99
CA ASN A 122 -30.09 9.34 11.68
C ASN A 122 -31.03 9.40 10.46
N GLY A 123 -31.53 8.24 10.01
CA GLY A 123 -32.48 8.17 8.89
C GLY A 123 -31.92 8.58 7.54
N LYS A 124 -30.62 8.52 7.38
CA LYS A 124 -29.92 8.84 6.13
C LYS A 124 -29.51 7.56 5.45
N LYS A 125 -29.92 7.39 4.19
CA LYS A 125 -29.37 6.33 3.35
C LYS A 125 -28.02 6.76 2.82
N MET A 126 -27.01 6.00 3.17
CA MET A 126 -25.72 6.12 2.55
C MET A 126 -25.74 5.38 1.22
N LEU A 127 -25.48 6.12 0.12
CA LEU A 127 -25.09 5.49 -1.12
C LEU A 127 -23.63 5.17 -1.01
N TYR A 128 -23.40 3.89 -0.90
CA TYR A 128 -22.10 3.39 -0.73
C TYR A 128 -21.57 2.92 -2.08
N PHE A 129 -20.42 3.41 -2.43
CA PHE A 129 -19.67 2.85 -3.54
C PHE A 129 -18.99 1.59 -3.04
N SER A 130 -19.16 0.50 -3.77
CA SER A 130 -18.69 -0.82 -3.42
C SER A 130 -17.20 -0.89 -3.08
N ASP A 131 -16.47 0.09 -3.51
CA ASP A 131 -15.07 0.25 -3.12
C ASP A 131 -14.96 1.08 -1.86
N LEU A 132 -15.41 0.48 -0.78
CA LEU A 132 -15.15 0.89 0.58
C LEU A 132 -13.68 1.07 0.85
N HIS A 133 -12.92 0.49 0.03
CA HIS A 133 -11.50 0.54 0.04
C HIS A 133 -10.95 1.88 -0.42
N GLN A 134 -11.78 2.70 -1.02
CA GLN A 134 -11.35 4.05 -1.32
C GLN A 134 -11.46 4.88 -0.07
N SER A 135 -10.35 5.05 0.56
CA SER A 135 -10.19 5.98 1.68
C SER A 135 -10.64 7.39 1.35
N SER A 136 -10.73 7.70 0.09
CA SER A 136 -11.16 9.00 -0.40
C SER A 136 -12.64 9.29 -0.24
N LEU A 137 -13.51 8.26 0.08
CA LEU A 137 -14.60 8.60 0.92
C LEU A 137 -15.61 9.53 0.38
N LEU A 138 -16.01 9.25 -0.80
CA LEU A 138 -17.14 9.92 -1.36
C LEU A 138 -18.40 9.23 -0.85
N PHE A 139 -18.88 9.70 0.29
CA PHE A 139 -20.19 9.33 0.75
C PHE A 139 -21.23 10.21 0.07
N HIS A 140 -22.12 9.58 -0.63
CA HIS A 140 -23.35 10.22 -0.99
C HIS A 140 -24.43 9.66 -0.05
N TYR A 141 -25.09 10.53 0.67
CA TYR A 141 -26.28 10.14 1.41
C TYR A 141 -27.49 10.93 0.90
N LYS A 142 -28.59 10.24 0.80
CA LYS A 142 -29.88 10.87 0.59
C LYS A 142 -30.60 10.98 1.91
N LYS A 143 -31.23 12.13 2.12
CA LYS A 143 -32.31 12.18 3.11
C LYS A 143 -33.40 11.19 2.66
N SER A 144 -33.79 10.31 3.56
CA SER A 144 -35.02 9.54 3.34
C SER A 144 -36.17 10.53 3.20
N SER A 145 -36.81 10.54 2.06
CA SER A 145 -38.07 11.21 1.86
C SER A 145 -39.13 10.57 2.73
#